data_965bccc3002483c11016cd9e9ed4c840
#
_entry.id   965bccc3002483c11016cd9e9ed4c840
#
_cell.length_a   1.000
_cell.length_b   1.000
_cell.length_c   1.000
_cell.angle_alpha   90.00
_cell.angle_beta   90.00
_cell.angle_gamma   90.00
#
_symmetry.space_group_name_H-M   'P 1'
#
loop_
_entity.id
_entity.type
_entity.pdbx_description
1 polymer ?
#
loop_
_entity_poly.entity_id
_entity_poly.type
_entity_poly.pdbx_seq_one_letter_code
_entity_poly.pdbx_strand_id
1 'polypeptide(L)'
;RCFDAMNGVDSDDLPSAQLLNETADHRCIGLTVETRPDVFGPEQIEAAMRLGATRVELGVQILDDEALARVNRGHGVAAVVESTKACRDRGLKVCYHLMPGLPGVSPERDLECFRRVFDDPDFRPDMLKIYPTLVVAGTETYRLWEAGEYEPLDTEAATRLIAEMKAHVPVYA
;
A
#
# COMPACT_ATOMS: atom_id res chain seq x y z
N ARG A 1 -4.52 -16.24 18.93
CA ARG A 1 -5.98 -16.14 19.17
C ARG A 1 -6.80 -16.12 17.87
N CYS A 2 -6.37 -15.41 16.81
CA CYS A 2 -7.13 -15.41 15.54
C CYS A 2 -7.21 -16.82 14.93
N PHE A 3 -6.09 -17.55 14.89
CA PHE A 3 -6.07 -18.93 14.41
C PHE A 3 -6.88 -19.85 15.32
N ASP A 4 -6.75 -19.70 16.66
CA ASP A 4 -7.54 -20.49 17.61
C ASP A 4 -9.05 -20.33 17.42
N ALA A 5 -9.49 -19.09 17.19
CA ALA A 5 -10.89 -18.79 16.93
C ALA A 5 -11.40 -19.47 15.63
N MET A 6 -10.56 -19.55 14.59
CA MET A 6 -10.90 -20.26 13.34
C MET A 6 -10.80 -21.78 13.50
N ASN A 7 -9.87 -22.26 14.33
CA ASN A 7 -9.68 -23.68 14.60
C ASN A 7 -10.78 -24.25 15.52
N GLY A 8 -11.47 -23.39 16.29
CA GLY A 8 -12.44 -23.81 17.30
C GLY A 8 -11.82 -24.44 18.54
N VAL A 9 -10.50 -24.28 18.73
CA VAL A 9 -9.72 -24.85 19.84
C VAL A 9 -8.54 -23.96 20.17
N ASP A 10 -8.21 -23.81 21.46
CA ASP A 10 -7.03 -23.10 21.92
C ASP A 10 -5.76 -23.94 21.70
N SER A 11 -4.70 -23.29 21.29
CA SER A 11 -3.37 -23.87 21.07
C SER A 11 -2.36 -23.30 22.07
N ASP A 12 -1.32 -24.08 22.40
CA ASP A 12 -0.28 -23.69 23.35
C ASP A 12 0.59 -22.54 22.81
N ASP A 13 0.79 -22.50 21.50
CA ASP A 13 1.59 -21.47 20.84
C ASP A 13 1.10 -21.16 19.40
N LEU A 14 1.67 -20.11 18.81
CA LEU A 14 1.28 -19.67 17.46
C LEU A 14 1.62 -20.71 16.37
N PRO A 15 2.81 -21.36 16.35
CA PRO A 15 3.10 -22.41 15.37
C PRO A 15 2.09 -23.56 15.41
N SER A 16 1.71 -24.03 16.59
CA SER A 16 0.69 -25.07 16.76
C SER A 16 -0.66 -24.62 16.24
N ALA A 17 -1.07 -23.36 16.54
CA ALA A 17 -2.32 -22.79 16.04
C ALA A 17 -2.33 -22.68 14.50
N GLN A 18 -1.21 -22.29 13.89
CA GLN A 18 -1.06 -22.21 12.43
C GLN A 18 -1.14 -23.59 11.78
N LEU A 19 -0.43 -24.57 12.34
CA LEU A 19 -0.44 -25.96 11.83
C LEU A 19 -1.85 -26.58 11.88
N LEU A 20 -2.57 -26.40 12.99
CA LEU A 20 -3.96 -26.85 13.09
C LEU A 20 -4.88 -26.17 12.07
N ASN A 21 -4.59 -24.91 11.75
CA ASN A 21 -5.39 -24.14 10.79
C ASN A 21 -5.24 -24.63 9.34
N GLU A 22 -4.18 -25.38 9.01
CA GLU A 22 -3.99 -25.91 7.64
C GLU A 22 -5.10 -26.89 7.24
N THR A 23 -5.72 -27.57 8.22
CA THR A 23 -6.78 -28.58 7.99
C THR A 23 -8.09 -28.24 8.68
N ALA A 24 -8.22 -27.08 9.31
CA ALA A 24 -9.45 -26.65 9.98
C ALA A 24 -10.58 -26.38 8.97
N ASP A 25 -11.83 -26.47 9.43
CA ASP A 25 -13.00 -26.16 8.62
C ASP A 25 -13.00 -24.69 8.16
N HIS A 26 -12.47 -23.78 9.01
CA HIS A 26 -12.31 -22.36 8.73
C HIS A 26 -10.82 -22.01 8.68
N ARG A 27 -10.25 -21.94 7.47
CA ARG A 27 -8.83 -21.66 7.28
C ARG A 27 -8.53 -20.20 6.99
N CYS A 28 -7.46 -19.69 7.58
CA CYS A 28 -6.84 -18.44 7.15
C CYS A 28 -6.01 -18.68 5.87
N ILE A 29 -6.62 -18.50 4.72
CA ILE A 29 -5.96 -18.70 3.42
C ILE A 29 -5.07 -17.54 2.99
N GLY A 30 -5.12 -16.43 3.70
CA GLY A 30 -4.29 -15.26 3.44
C GLY A 30 -4.39 -14.25 4.58
N LEU A 31 -3.25 -13.71 4.99
CA LEU A 31 -3.15 -12.64 5.98
C LEU A 31 -2.42 -11.46 5.34
N THR A 32 -3.08 -10.31 5.37
CA THR A 32 -2.51 -9.06 4.85
C THR A 32 -2.12 -8.16 6.01
N VAL A 33 -0.93 -7.57 5.92
CA VAL A 33 -0.48 -6.49 6.80
C VAL A 33 -0.35 -5.20 5.98
N GLU A 34 -0.69 -4.07 6.58
CA GLU A 34 -0.59 -2.75 5.96
C GLU A 34 0.42 -1.90 6.73
N THR A 35 1.28 -1.19 6.00
CA THR A 35 2.34 -0.39 6.63
C THR A 35 2.89 0.67 5.68
N ARG A 36 3.79 1.52 6.21
CA ARG A 36 4.61 2.44 5.41
C ARG A 36 5.89 1.74 4.94
N PRO A 37 6.41 2.09 3.74
CA PRO A 37 7.63 1.47 3.21
C PRO A 37 8.86 1.63 4.12
N ASP A 38 9.05 2.80 4.74
CA ASP A 38 10.23 3.14 5.54
C ASP A 38 10.35 2.37 6.87
N VAL A 39 9.26 1.78 7.34
CA VAL A 39 9.22 1.02 8.61
C VAL A 39 9.05 -0.48 8.40
N PHE A 40 9.13 -0.96 7.17
CA PHE A 40 8.93 -2.38 6.83
C PHE A 40 10.18 -2.96 6.16
N GLY A 41 11.21 -3.10 6.97
CA GLY A 41 12.48 -3.72 6.59
C GLY A 41 12.53 -5.23 6.88
N PRO A 42 13.70 -5.87 6.70
CA PRO A 42 13.87 -7.32 6.83
C PRO A 42 13.33 -7.92 8.14
N GLU A 43 13.58 -7.28 9.27
CA GLU A 43 13.12 -7.76 10.59
C GLU A 43 11.59 -7.75 10.73
N GLN A 44 10.95 -6.66 10.26
CA GLN A 44 9.49 -6.52 10.30
C GLN A 44 8.81 -7.50 9.33
N ILE A 45 9.42 -7.73 8.18
CA ILE A 45 8.95 -8.72 7.20
C ILE A 45 8.99 -10.12 7.81
N GLU A 46 10.11 -10.51 8.43
CA GLU A 46 10.24 -11.81 9.10
C GLU A 46 9.24 -11.96 10.27
N ALA A 47 9.02 -10.89 11.04
CA ALA A 47 8.00 -10.90 12.09
C ALA A 47 6.59 -11.09 11.52
N ALA A 48 6.24 -10.37 10.44
CA ALA A 48 4.96 -10.51 9.76
C ALA A 48 4.77 -11.93 9.18
N MET A 49 5.81 -12.49 8.57
CA MET A 49 5.76 -13.86 8.03
C MET A 49 5.57 -14.90 9.14
N ARG A 50 6.24 -14.74 10.28
CA ARG A 50 6.01 -15.62 11.45
C ARG A 50 4.56 -15.55 11.94
N LEU A 51 3.91 -14.40 11.80
CA LEU A 51 2.48 -14.23 12.11
C LEU A 51 1.56 -14.86 11.04
N GLY A 52 2.10 -15.30 9.92
CA GLY A 52 1.36 -15.91 8.81
C GLY A 52 1.02 -14.94 7.68
N ALA A 53 1.63 -13.75 7.63
CA ALA A 53 1.39 -12.81 6.55
C ALA A 53 1.85 -13.39 5.20
N THR A 54 0.97 -13.27 4.20
CA THR A 54 1.19 -13.68 2.81
C THR A 54 1.23 -12.50 1.84
N ARG A 55 0.75 -11.35 2.29
CA ARG A 55 0.68 -10.10 1.53
C ARG A 55 0.98 -8.90 2.40
N VAL A 56 1.65 -7.92 1.81
CA VAL A 56 1.82 -6.59 2.39
C VAL A 56 1.12 -5.54 1.52
N GLU A 57 0.51 -4.57 2.16
CA GLU A 57 0.00 -3.35 1.53
C GLU A 57 0.89 -2.18 1.94
N LEU A 58 1.60 -1.61 0.97
CA LEU A 58 2.53 -0.51 1.19
C LEU A 58 1.85 0.82 0.85
N GLY A 59 1.81 1.72 1.81
CA GLY A 59 1.30 3.08 1.63
C GLY A 59 2.28 3.96 0.84
N VAL A 60 2.44 3.68 -0.44
CA VAL A 60 3.36 4.38 -1.36
C VAL A 60 2.89 5.80 -1.66
N GLN A 61 1.62 5.98 -1.90
CA GLN A 61 0.89 7.19 -2.24
C GLN A 61 1.20 7.70 -3.65
N ILE A 62 2.44 8.07 -3.94
CA ILE A 62 2.93 8.52 -5.25
C ILE A 62 4.44 8.24 -5.36
N LEU A 63 4.97 8.13 -6.58
CA LEU A 63 6.42 7.99 -6.84
C LEU A 63 7.07 9.36 -7.13
N ASP A 64 6.88 10.31 -6.19
CA ASP A 64 7.40 11.68 -6.29
C ASP A 64 7.83 12.18 -4.91
N ASP A 65 9.14 12.40 -4.73
CA ASP A 65 9.72 12.79 -3.44
C ASP A 65 9.28 14.19 -2.99
N GLU A 66 9.07 15.12 -3.94
CA GLU A 66 8.61 16.47 -3.61
C GLU A 66 7.17 16.46 -3.10
N ALA A 67 6.29 15.71 -3.77
CA ALA A 67 4.91 15.54 -3.36
C ALA A 67 4.80 14.86 -1.97
N LEU A 68 5.60 13.80 -1.75
CA LEU A 68 5.65 13.11 -0.46
C LEU A 68 6.13 14.03 0.67
N ALA A 69 7.17 14.85 0.42
CA ALA A 69 7.68 15.81 1.39
C ALA A 69 6.64 16.90 1.71
N ARG A 70 5.91 17.40 0.71
CA ARG A 70 4.89 18.43 0.87
C ARG A 70 3.74 18.03 1.82
N VAL A 71 3.40 16.75 1.84
CA VAL A 71 2.36 16.21 2.75
C VAL A 71 2.93 15.57 4.01
N ASN A 72 4.20 15.78 4.32
CA ASN A 72 4.90 15.21 5.48
C ASN A 72 4.76 13.68 5.57
N ARG A 73 4.87 12.98 4.44
CA ARG A 73 4.65 11.53 4.39
C ARG A 73 5.64 10.73 5.24
N GLY A 74 6.85 11.25 5.43
CA GLY A 74 7.88 10.66 6.27
C GLY A 74 8.74 9.60 5.58
N HIS A 75 8.52 9.34 4.28
CA HIS A 75 9.38 8.50 3.45
C HIS A 75 9.47 9.05 2.04
N GLY A 76 10.51 8.63 1.30
CA GLY A 76 10.69 8.91 -0.12
C GLY A 76 10.58 7.67 -1.00
N VAL A 77 10.77 7.85 -2.29
CA VAL A 77 10.68 6.80 -3.32
C VAL A 77 11.73 5.70 -3.10
N ALA A 78 12.91 6.05 -2.60
CA ALA A 78 13.97 5.08 -2.28
C ALA A 78 13.49 4.01 -1.28
N ALA A 79 12.77 4.41 -0.23
CA ALA A 79 12.20 3.47 0.75
C ALA A 79 11.18 2.52 0.12
N VAL A 80 10.42 2.98 -0.90
CA VAL A 80 9.50 2.13 -1.64
C VAL A 80 10.25 1.03 -2.39
N VAL A 81 11.35 1.38 -3.08
CA VAL A 81 12.20 0.42 -3.79
C VAL A 81 12.76 -0.63 -2.83
N GLU A 82 13.38 -0.18 -1.73
CA GLU A 82 13.99 -1.07 -0.74
C GLU A 82 12.98 -2.03 -0.10
N SER A 83 11.84 -1.52 0.35
CA SER A 83 10.78 -2.32 0.97
C SER A 83 10.14 -3.30 -0.04
N THR A 84 9.88 -2.85 -1.28
CA THR A 84 9.34 -3.70 -2.34
C THR A 84 10.27 -4.86 -2.64
N LYS A 85 11.57 -4.58 -2.84
CA LYS A 85 12.57 -5.60 -3.06
C LYS A 85 12.63 -6.60 -1.90
N ALA A 86 12.69 -6.10 -0.67
CA ALA A 86 12.79 -6.94 0.52
C ALA A 86 11.58 -7.88 0.70
N CYS A 87 10.37 -7.40 0.37
CA CYS A 87 9.15 -8.20 0.40
C CYS A 87 9.16 -9.29 -0.67
N ARG A 88 9.54 -8.93 -1.90
CA ARG A 88 9.61 -9.88 -3.02
C ARG A 88 10.66 -10.96 -2.82
N ASP A 89 11.84 -10.61 -2.33
CA ASP A 89 12.92 -11.56 -2.02
C ASP A 89 12.47 -12.63 -1.01
N ARG A 90 11.40 -12.36 -0.26
CA ARG A 90 10.79 -13.27 0.74
C ARG A 90 9.48 -13.91 0.29
N GLY A 91 9.05 -13.66 -0.95
CA GLY A 91 7.85 -14.27 -1.53
C GLY A 91 6.53 -13.67 -1.06
N LEU A 92 6.52 -12.50 -0.41
CA LEU A 92 5.28 -11.79 -0.09
C LEU A 92 4.67 -11.19 -1.36
N LYS A 93 3.35 -11.26 -1.47
CA LYS A 93 2.60 -10.45 -2.41
C LYS A 93 2.61 -8.98 -1.98
N VAL A 94 2.79 -8.08 -2.95
CA VAL A 94 2.90 -6.65 -2.69
C VAL A 94 1.72 -5.91 -3.33
N CYS A 95 1.02 -5.14 -2.52
CA CYS A 95 -0.02 -4.21 -2.96
C CYS A 95 0.41 -2.77 -2.69
N TYR A 96 0.27 -1.88 -3.66
CA TYR A 96 0.52 -0.45 -3.45
C TYR A 96 -0.78 0.29 -3.22
N HIS A 97 -0.78 1.17 -2.21
CA HIS A 97 -1.78 2.20 -2.06
C HIS A 97 -1.30 3.48 -2.75
N LEU A 98 -2.08 3.98 -3.71
CA LEU A 98 -1.80 5.20 -4.46
C LEU A 98 -2.90 6.23 -4.21
N MET A 99 -2.49 7.48 -4.08
CA MET A 99 -3.38 8.62 -3.78
C MET A 99 -3.21 9.73 -4.83
N PRO A 100 -3.89 9.66 -5.98
CA PRO A 100 -3.87 10.74 -6.96
C PRO A 100 -4.50 12.01 -6.41
N GLY A 101 -4.02 13.16 -6.90
CA GLY A 101 -4.49 14.48 -6.51
C GLY A 101 -3.86 15.00 -5.23
N LEU A 102 -2.64 14.62 -4.89
CA LEU A 102 -1.90 15.21 -3.77
C LEU A 102 -1.59 16.70 -4.01
N PRO A 103 -1.47 17.53 -2.94
CA PRO A 103 -1.13 18.94 -3.07
C PRO A 103 0.11 19.20 -3.92
N GLY A 104 -0.03 20.04 -4.94
CA GLY A 104 1.05 20.42 -5.85
C GLY A 104 1.35 19.42 -6.97
N VAL A 105 0.55 18.36 -7.10
CA VAL A 105 0.66 17.37 -8.17
C VAL A 105 -0.42 17.63 -9.23
N SER A 106 -0.01 17.77 -10.49
CA SER A 106 -0.98 17.86 -11.59
C SER A 106 -1.48 16.47 -12.02
N PRO A 107 -2.66 16.38 -12.67
CA PRO A 107 -3.16 15.11 -13.20
C PRO A 107 -2.16 14.40 -14.16
N GLU A 108 -1.43 15.19 -14.97
CA GLU A 108 -0.42 14.65 -15.88
C GLU A 108 0.75 14.05 -15.11
N ARG A 109 1.18 14.69 -14.00
CA ARG A 109 2.24 14.19 -13.13
C ARG A 109 1.82 12.94 -12.38
N ASP A 110 0.58 12.89 -11.89
CA ASP A 110 -0.01 11.70 -11.30
C ASP A 110 0.04 10.52 -12.27
N LEU A 111 -0.36 10.74 -13.52
CA LEU A 111 -0.36 9.71 -14.55
C LEU A 111 1.07 9.25 -14.93
N GLU A 112 2.03 10.18 -15.01
CA GLU A 112 3.43 9.86 -15.23
C GLU A 112 3.98 8.96 -14.11
N CYS A 113 3.77 9.36 -12.84
CA CYS A 113 4.16 8.57 -11.67
C CYS A 113 3.46 7.20 -11.66
N PHE A 114 2.19 7.14 -12.06
CA PHE A 114 1.44 5.90 -12.14
C PHE A 114 2.01 4.93 -13.19
N ARG A 115 2.34 5.42 -14.39
CA ARG A 115 2.99 4.59 -15.43
C ARG A 115 4.31 4.03 -14.96
N ARG A 116 5.09 4.83 -14.24
CA ARG A 116 6.36 4.40 -13.66
C ARG A 116 6.21 3.20 -12.71
N VAL A 117 5.07 3.05 -12.04
CA VAL A 117 4.80 1.89 -11.16
C VAL A 117 4.96 0.56 -11.88
N PHE A 118 4.67 0.50 -13.19
CA PHE A 118 4.73 -0.73 -13.98
C PHE A 118 5.88 -0.77 -14.97
N ASP A 119 6.32 0.38 -15.49
CA ASP A 119 7.41 0.48 -16.45
C ASP A 119 8.76 0.21 -15.78
N ASP A 120 8.96 0.73 -14.58
CA ASP A 120 10.19 0.60 -13.81
C ASP A 120 10.21 -0.76 -13.05
N PRO A 121 11.22 -1.63 -13.29
CA PRO A 121 11.30 -2.95 -12.66
C PRO A 121 11.47 -2.93 -11.13
N ASP A 122 11.88 -1.80 -10.55
CA ASP A 122 12.05 -1.66 -9.11
C ASP A 122 10.71 -1.65 -8.35
N PHE A 123 9.59 -1.40 -9.05
CA PHE A 123 8.25 -1.36 -8.45
C PHE A 123 7.42 -2.60 -8.82
N ARG A 124 6.54 -2.55 -9.78
CA ARG A 124 5.68 -3.64 -10.29
C ARG A 124 4.98 -4.44 -9.21
N PRO A 125 4.09 -3.83 -8.43
CA PRO A 125 3.32 -4.54 -7.40
C PRO A 125 2.40 -5.60 -8.03
N ASP A 126 2.01 -6.61 -7.21
CA ASP A 126 1.04 -7.62 -7.62
C ASP A 126 -0.40 -7.09 -7.64
N MET A 127 -0.67 -6.03 -6.89
CA MET A 127 -2.02 -5.45 -6.72
C MET A 127 -1.93 -3.95 -6.48
N LEU A 128 -3.02 -3.25 -6.75
CA LEU A 128 -3.18 -1.82 -6.48
C LEU A 128 -4.46 -1.52 -5.70
N LYS A 129 -4.38 -0.48 -4.88
CA LYS A 129 -5.53 0.28 -4.38
C LYS A 129 -5.32 1.74 -4.75
N ILE A 130 -6.28 2.34 -5.42
CA ILE A 130 -6.22 3.74 -5.86
C ILE A 130 -7.32 4.51 -5.14
N TYR A 131 -6.94 5.48 -4.32
CA TYR A 131 -7.83 6.36 -3.58
C TYR A 131 -7.58 7.81 -3.97
N PRO A 132 -8.57 8.55 -4.50
CA PRO A 132 -8.39 9.99 -4.68
C PRO A 132 -8.10 10.65 -3.34
N THR A 133 -7.22 11.65 -3.34
CA THR A 133 -6.86 12.39 -2.12
C THR A 133 -8.09 13.10 -1.57
N LEU A 134 -8.40 12.84 -0.30
CA LEU A 134 -9.46 13.49 0.45
C LEU A 134 -8.89 14.51 1.44
N VAL A 135 -9.62 15.61 1.61
CA VAL A 135 -9.28 16.62 2.63
C VAL A 135 -9.91 16.19 3.95
N VAL A 136 -9.06 15.80 4.90
CA VAL A 136 -9.50 15.32 6.22
C VAL A 136 -8.99 16.26 7.31
N ALA A 137 -9.86 16.71 8.19
CA ALA A 137 -9.52 17.61 9.30
C ALA A 137 -8.36 17.07 10.14
N GLY A 138 -7.41 17.95 10.49
CA GLY A 138 -6.22 17.60 11.27
C GLY A 138 -5.03 17.09 10.43
N THR A 139 -5.15 17.04 9.11
CA THR A 139 -4.04 16.71 8.19
C THR A 139 -3.38 17.95 7.61
N GLU A 140 -2.14 17.80 7.09
CA GLU A 140 -1.47 18.87 6.35
C GLU A 140 -2.26 19.27 5.09
N THR A 141 -2.87 18.31 4.41
CA THR A 141 -3.75 18.56 3.26
C THR A 141 -4.93 19.47 3.63
N TYR A 142 -5.51 19.29 4.81
CA TYR A 142 -6.57 20.15 5.32
C TYR A 142 -6.07 21.58 5.56
N ARG A 143 -4.88 21.74 6.16
CA ARG A 143 -4.27 23.04 6.41
C ARG A 143 -4.02 23.81 5.09
N LEU A 144 -3.49 23.11 4.08
CA LEU A 144 -3.25 23.70 2.76
C LEU A 144 -4.56 24.11 2.06
N TRP A 145 -5.59 23.30 2.16
CA TRP A 145 -6.92 23.59 1.62
C TRP A 145 -7.55 24.81 2.32
N GLU A 146 -7.50 24.85 3.63
CA GLU A 146 -8.05 25.97 4.44
C GLU A 146 -7.31 27.28 4.14
N ALA A 147 -6.01 27.23 3.84
CA ALA A 147 -5.21 28.37 3.42
C ALA A 147 -5.43 28.79 1.94
N GLY A 148 -6.20 28.03 1.15
CA GLY A 148 -6.39 28.26 -0.28
C GLY A 148 -5.18 27.90 -1.14
N GLU A 149 -4.24 27.12 -0.59
CA GLU A 149 -3.01 26.66 -1.26
C GLU A 149 -3.18 25.30 -1.96
N TYR A 150 -4.31 24.65 -1.77
CA TYR A 150 -4.64 23.37 -2.38
C TYR A 150 -6.13 23.30 -2.71
N GLU A 151 -6.43 22.85 -3.92
CA GLU A 151 -7.77 22.51 -4.38
C GLU A 151 -7.85 21.01 -4.69
N PRO A 152 -8.70 20.23 -3.99
CA PRO A 152 -8.84 18.80 -4.25
C PRO A 152 -9.50 18.54 -5.60
N LEU A 153 -9.19 17.39 -6.20
CA LEU A 153 -9.89 16.92 -7.39
C LEU A 153 -11.40 16.80 -7.10
N ASP A 154 -12.23 17.33 -7.97
CA ASP A 154 -13.65 17.04 -7.94
C ASP A 154 -13.93 15.59 -8.39
N THR A 155 -15.16 15.13 -8.23
CA THR A 155 -15.55 13.76 -8.54
C THR A 155 -15.33 13.41 -10.02
N GLU A 156 -15.58 14.36 -10.93
CA GLU A 156 -15.44 14.12 -12.36
C GLU A 156 -13.97 14.04 -12.78
N ALA A 157 -13.12 14.95 -12.29
CA ALA A 157 -11.68 14.94 -12.54
C ALA A 157 -11.03 13.67 -11.95
N ALA A 158 -11.37 13.32 -10.71
CA ALA A 158 -10.87 12.10 -10.06
C ALA A 158 -11.29 10.83 -10.84
N THR A 159 -12.54 10.77 -11.28
CA THR A 159 -13.06 9.63 -12.05
C THR A 159 -12.32 9.49 -13.39
N ARG A 160 -12.11 10.60 -14.11
CA ARG A 160 -11.36 10.61 -15.38
C ARG A 160 -9.92 10.13 -15.19
N LEU A 161 -9.23 10.72 -14.22
CA LEU A 161 -7.82 10.38 -13.94
C LEU A 161 -7.66 8.89 -13.56
N ILE A 162 -8.51 8.39 -12.66
CA ILE A 162 -8.46 6.96 -12.26
C ILE A 162 -8.81 6.04 -13.43
N ALA A 163 -9.78 6.40 -14.27
CA ALA A 163 -10.10 5.62 -15.47
C ALA A 163 -8.92 5.56 -16.44
N GLU A 164 -8.20 6.67 -16.62
CA GLU A 164 -6.99 6.70 -17.45
C GLU A 164 -5.86 5.89 -16.84
N MET A 165 -5.61 6.00 -15.52
CA MET A 165 -4.65 5.17 -14.80
C MET A 165 -4.93 3.68 -15.01
N LYS A 166 -6.19 3.26 -14.87
CA LYS A 166 -6.59 1.85 -15.04
C LYS A 166 -6.29 1.30 -16.43
N ALA A 167 -6.29 2.14 -17.46
CA ALA A 167 -5.91 1.70 -18.82
C ALA A 167 -4.43 1.28 -18.93
N HIS A 168 -3.59 1.66 -17.97
CA HIS A 168 -2.16 1.30 -17.91
C HIS A 168 -1.86 0.16 -16.95
N VAL A 169 -2.85 -0.38 -16.25
CA VAL A 169 -2.65 -1.53 -15.35
C VAL A 169 -2.43 -2.79 -16.19
N PRO A 170 -1.33 -3.52 -15.99
CA PRO A 170 -1.09 -4.77 -16.69
C PRO A 170 -2.04 -5.87 -16.21
N VAL A 171 -2.23 -6.90 -17.05
CA VAL A 171 -3.21 -8.00 -16.78
C VAL A 171 -2.91 -8.77 -15.48
N TYR A 172 -1.67 -8.74 -15.00
CA TYR A 172 -1.27 -9.49 -13.81
C TYR A 172 -1.56 -8.76 -12.47
N ALA A 173 -1.86 -7.46 -12.49
CA ALA A 173 -2.04 -6.62 -11.29
C ALA A 173 -3.51 -6.26 -11.04
#